data_2285fdfb893d21b279f52fb1e16baf76
#
_entry.id   2285fdfb893d21b279f52fb1e16baf76
#
_cell.length_a   1.000
_cell.length_b   1.000
_cell.length_c   1.000
_cell.angle_alpha   90.00
_cell.angle_beta   90.00
_cell.angle_gamma   90.00
#
_symmetry.space_group_name_H-M   'P 1'
#
loop_
_entity.id
_entity.type
_entity.pdbx_description
1 polymer ?
#
loop_
_entity_poly.entity_id
_entity_poly.type
_entity_poly.pdbx_seq_one_letter_code
_entity_poly.pdbx_strand_id
1 'polypeptide(L)'
;RVQSVALRLICERELEIEKFTAEEYWTIAAQATSEGSAPFEARLVTLNGEKLKKFSLANEADAKAAKGAVEAAHFAIDAVEAKPAKRNPPPPFTTSTLQQEAARKLGFNAQRTMRLAQQLYEGIDIGGETTGLITYMRTD
;
A
#
# COMPACT_ATOMS: atom_id res chain seq x y z
N ARG A 1 29.56 -2.14 12.50
CA ARG A 1 29.06 -2.84 11.29
C ARG A 1 27.66 -2.38 10.90
N VAL A 2 26.67 -2.41 11.82
CA VAL A 2 25.28 -2.01 11.52
C VAL A 2 25.19 -0.52 11.14
N GLN A 3 25.91 0.35 11.84
CA GLN A 3 25.89 1.80 11.59
C GLN A 3 26.37 2.18 10.18
N SER A 4 27.42 1.54 9.67
CA SER A 4 27.94 1.82 8.33
C SER A 4 26.99 1.36 7.24
N VAL A 5 26.27 0.23 7.44
CA VAL A 5 25.23 -0.24 6.52
C VAL A 5 24.03 0.70 6.54
N ALA A 6 23.58 1.11 7.71
CA ALA A 6 22.46 2.06 7.84
C ALA A 6 22.80 3.42 7.19
N LEU A 7 24.00 3.94 7.43
CA LEU A 7 24.46 5.19 6.81
C LEU A 7 24.51 5.06 5.28
N ARG A 8 25.01 3.95 4.76
CA ARG A 8 25.05 3.70 3.31
C ARG A 8 23.65 3.73 2.70
N LEU A 9 22.67 3.04 3.31
CA LEU A 9 21.28 3.03 2.82
C LEU A 9 20.67 4.43 2.82
N ILE A 10 20.96 5.25 3.83
CA ILE A 10 20.50 6.64 3.91
C ILE A 10 21.14 7.46 2.77
N CYS A 11 22.45 7.35 2.58
CA CYS A 11 23.15 8.08 1.51
C CYS A 11 22.69 7.65 0.10
N GLU A 12 22.48 6.35 -0.12
CA GLU A 12 21.96 5.84 -1.38
C GLU A 12 20.54 6.40 -1.65
N ARG A 13 19.71 6.49 -0.61
CA ARG A 13 18.36 7.08 -0.72
C ARG A 13 18.41 8.60 -1.01
N GLU A 14 19.30 9.32 -0.35
CA GLU A 14 19.49 10.76 -0.65
C GLU A 14 19.92 10.98 -2.09
N LEU A 15 20.86 10.17 -2.60
CA LEU A 15 21.29 10.24 -4.02
C LEU A 15 20.12 9.94 -4.98
N GLU A 16 19.21 9.04 -4.64
CA GLU A 16 18.01 8.81 -5.44
C GLU A 16 17.08 10.02 -5.43
N ILE A 17 16.91 10.68 -4.26
CA ILE A 17 16.10 11.88 -4.11
C ILE A 17 16.69 13.05 -4.90
N GLU A 18 18.01 13.27 -4.82
CA GLU A 18 18.71 14.31 -5.57
C GLU A 18 18.62 14.13 -7.10
N LYS A 19 18.61 12.88 -7.57
CA LYS A 19 18.49 12.53 -8.99
C LYS A 19 17.04 12.47 -9.47
N PHE A 20 16.07 12.54 -8.57
CA PHE A 20 14.66 12.41 -8.92
C PHE A 20 14.21 13.61 -9.75
N THR A 21 13.73 13.34 -10.95
CA THR A 21 13.08 14.32 -11.81
C THR A 21 11.57 14.11 -11.73
N ALA A 22 10.85 15.15 -11.34
CA ALA A 22 9.39 15.11 -11.29
C ALA A 22 8.82 15.08 -12.72
N GLU A 23 8.02 14.06 -13.01
CA GLU A 23 7.28 13.94 -14.28
C GLU A 23 5.80 14.14 -14.04
N GLU A 24 5.18 15.02 -14.82
CA GLU A 24 3.75 15.26 -14.77
C GLU A 24 2.99 14.08 -15.38
N TYR A 25 1.90 13.69 -14.74
CA TYR A 25 0.97 12.71 -15.31
C TYR A 25 -0.46 13.01 -14.88
N TRP A 26 -1.39 12.61 -15.74
CA TRP A 26 -2.82 12.81 -15.53
C TRP A 26 -3.56 11.49 -15.56
N THR A 27 -4.63 11.44 -14.79
CA THR A 27 -5.59 10.32 -14.80
C THR A 27 -7.00 10.85 -14.97
N ILE A 28 -7.85 10.10 -15.65
CA ILE A 28 -9.24 10.47 -15.84
C ILE A 28 -10.11 9.44 -15.14
N ALA A 29 -10.97 9.92 -14.25
CA ALA A 29 -11.97 9.12 -13.58
C ALA A 29 -13.34 9.81 -13.74
N ALA A 30 -14.38 9.03 -13.91
CA ALA A 30 -15.75 9.48 -14.02
C ALA A 30 -16.60 8.83 -12.92
N GLN A 31 -17.54 9.59 -12.36
CA GLN A 31 -18.60 9.02 -11.54
C GLN A 31 -19.72 8.56 -12.44
N ALA A 32 -19.96 7.27 -12.48
CA ALA A 32 -21.02 6.66 -13.27
C ALA A 32 -22.16 6.18 -12.37
N THR A 33 -23.39 6.29 -12.88
CA THR A 33 -24.59 5.79 -12.23
C THR A 33 -25.38 4.94 -13.23
N SER A 34 -25.98 3.88 -12.76
CA SER A 34 -26.95 3.08 -13.51
C SER A 34 -28.28 3.08 -12.75
N GLU A 35 -29.40 2.92 -13.44
CA GLU A 35 -30.70 2.84 -12.80
C GLU A 35 -30.72 1.76 -11.71
N GLY A 36 -31.09 2.14 -10.48
CA GLY A 36 -31.17 1.24 -9.35
C GLY A 36 -29.84 0.86 -8.67
N SER A 37 -28.70 1.43 -9.11
CA SER A 37 -27.40 1.16 -8.50
C SER A 37 -26.81 2.38 -7.77
N ALA A 38 -25.94 2.12 -6.79
CA ALA A 38 -25.13 3.17 -6.18
C ALA A 38 -24.11 3.72 -7.20
N PRO A 39 -23.76 5.01 -7.11
CA PRO A 39 -22.70 5.58 -7.94
C PRO A 39 -21.38 4.83 -7.78
N PHE A 40 -20.65 4.63 -8.86
CA PHE A 40 -19.33 4.00 -8.84
C PHE A 40 -18.32 4.80 -9.66
N GLU A 41 -17.05 4.71 -9.27
CA GLU A 41 -15.96 5.35 -9.99
C GLU A 41 -15.47 4.44 -11.13
N ALA A 42 -15.49 4.98 -12.33
CA ALA A 42 -14.92 4.37 -13.53
C ALA A 42 -13.64 5.11 -13.92
N ARG A 43 -12.55 4.38 -14.21
CA ARG A 43 -11.25 4.95 -14.60
C ARG A 43 -10.96 4.65 -16.06
N LEU A 44 -10.47 5.65 -16.78
CA LEU A 44 -10.02 5.49 -18.15
C LEU A 44 -8.74 4.65 -18.17
N VAL A 45 -8.81 3.46 -18.76
CA VAL A 45 -7.67 2.52 -18.87
C VAL A 45 -7.20 2.27 -20.29
N THR A 46 -8.07 2.59 -21.27
CA THR A 46 -7.78 2.43 -22.69
C THR A 46 -8.36 3.61 -23.46
N LEU A 47 -7.60 4.19 -24.36
CA LEU A 47 -8.03 5.28 -25.24
C LEU A 47 -7.65 4.93 -26.67
N ASN A 48 -8.60 5.06 -27.62
CA ASN A 48 -8.39 4.74 -29.04
C ASN A 48 -7.79 3.34 -29.29
N GLY A 49 -8.14 2.35 -28.44
CA GLY A 49 -7.62 0.99 -28.55
C GLY A 49 -6.26 0.76 -27.89
N GLU A 50 -5.60 1.79 -27.39
CA GLU A 50 -4.32 1.68 -26.71
C GLU A 50 -4.47 1.75 -25.19
N LYS A 51 -3.82 0.83 -24.48
CA LYS A 51 -3.81 0.79 -23.01
C LYS A 51 -2.97 1.94 -22.47
N LEU A 52 -3.57 2.78 -21.62
CA LEU A 52 -2.88 3.88 -20.96
C LEU A 52 -1.91 3.36 -19.90
N LYS A 53 -0.68 3.89 -19.93
CA LYS A 53 0.33 3.74 -18.90
C LYS A 53 0.29 4.98 -17.99
N LYS A 54 1.03 4.96 -16.89
CA LYS A 54 1.08 6.06 -15.91
C LYS A 54 1.35 7.44 -16.57
N PHE A 55 2.26 7.49 -17.55
CA PHE A 55 2.69 8.72 -18.21
C PHE A 55 2.11 8.90 -19.64
N SER A 56 1.05 8.16 -20.01
CA SER A 56 0.44 8.30 -21.35
C SER A 56 -0.26 9.65 -21.53
N LEU A 57 -0.76 10.25 -20.45
CA LEU A 57 -1.29 11.60 -20.43
C LEU A 57 -0.29 12.47 -19.66
N ALA A 58 0.69 13.03 -20.37
CA ALA A 58 1.84 13.70 -19.80
C ALA A 58 1.62 15.20 -19.56
N ASN A 59 0.53 15.76 -20.07
CA ASN A 59 0.23 17.19 -19.93
C ASN A 59 -1.27 17.45 -19.86
N GLU A 60 -1.63 18.67 -19.48
CA GLU A 60 -3.02 19.11 -19.33
C GLU A 60 -3.80 19.10 -20.68
N ALA A 61 -3.13 19.38 -21.79
CA ALA A 61 -3.78 19.42 -23.10
C ALA A 61 -4.26 18.03 -23.52
N ASP A 62 -3.40 17.01 -23.37
CA ASP A 62 -3.74 15.61 -23.64
C ASP A 62 -4.86 15.12 -22.71
N ALA A 63 -4.80 15.49 -21.44
CA ALA A 63 -5.83 15.16 -20.46
C ALA A 63 -7.19 15.80 -20.80
N LYS A 64 -7.21 17.08 -21.23
CA LYS A 64 -8.43 17.76 -21.64
C LYS A 64 -9.00 17.17 -22.93
N ALA A 65 -8.17 16.81 -23.90
CA ALA A 65 -8.61 16.16 -25.12
C ALA A 65 -9.24 14.79 -24.83
N ALA A 66 -8.59 13.98 -24.00
CA ALA A 66 -9.12 12.69 -23.58
C ALA A 66 -10.41 12.83 -22.76
N LYS A 67 -10.50 13.82 -21.86
CA LYS A 67 -11.72 14.14 -21.12
C LYS A 67 -12.88 14.49 -22.07
N GLY A 68 -12.64 15.37 -23.04
CA GLY A 68 -13.66 15.75 -24.03
C GLY A 68 -14.16 14.56 -24.85
N ALA A 69 -13.27 13.63 -25.24
CA ALA A 69 -13.65 12.41 -25.94
C ALA A 69 -14.52 11.48 -25.06
N VAL A 70 -14.19 11.39 -23.76
CA VAL A 70 -14.97 10.62 -22.79
C VAL A 70 -16.35 11.23 -22.56
N GLU A 71 -16.44 12.56 -22.38
CA GLU A 71 -17.71 13.27 -22.14
C GLU A 71 -18.67 13.21 -23.34
N ALA A 72 -18.14 13.12 -24.54
CA ALA A 72 -18.94 12.98 -25.79
C ALA A 72 -19.38 11.54 -26.07
N ALA A 73 -18.87 10.55 -25.35
CA ALA A 73 -19.12 9.14 -25.61
C ALA A 73 -20.40 8.63 -24.92
N HIS A 74 -21.04 7.65 -25.53
CA HIS A 74 -22.09 6.86 -24.87
C HIS A 74 -21.45 5.73 -24.06
N PHE A 75 -21.88 5.61 -22.81
CA PHE A 75 -21.35 4.58 -21.91
C PHE A 75 -22.27 3.36 -21.89
N ALA A 76 -21.66 2.18 -21.95
CA ALA A 76 -22.33 0.91 -21.75
C ALA A 76 -21.45 0.00 -20.88
N ILE A 77 -22.09 -0.83 -20.05
CA ILE A 77 -21.39 -1.90 -19.35
C ILE A 77 -21.25 -3.07 -20.31
N ASP A 78 -20.02 -3.35 -20.74
CA ASP A 78 -19.72 -4.43 -21.68
C ASP A 78 -19.70 -5.78 -20.96
N ALA A 79 -19.03 -5.87 -19.80
CA ALA A 79 -18.92 -7.10 -19.03
C ALA A 79 -18.85 -6.84 -17.54
N VAL A 80 -19.40 -7.77 -16.75
CA VAL A 80 -19.25 -7.82 -15.30
C VAL A 80 -18.57 -9.13 -14.92
N GLU A 81 -17.33 -9.08 -14.50
CA GLU A 81 -16.59 -10.25 -14.08
C GLU A 81 -16.51 -10.34 -12.56
N ALA A 82 -17.12 -11.38 -11.98
CA ALA A 82 -16.95 -11.71 -10.56
C ALA A 82 -15.85 -12.76 -10.43
N LYS A 83 -14.73 -12.38 -9.80
CA LYS A 83 -13.62 -13.29 -9.54
C LYS A 83 -13.49 -13.54 -8.04
N PRO A 84 -13.51 -14.80 -7.58
CA PRO A 84 -13.28 -15.10 -6.17
C PRO A 84 -11.85 -14.72 -5.79
N ALA A 85 -11.70 -13.85 -4.78
CA ALA A 85 -10.41 -13.49 -4.24
C ALA A 85 -10.15 -14.25 -2.94
N LYS A 86 -9.11 -15.07 -2.92
CA LYS A 86 -8.67 -15.76 -1.71
C LYS A 86 -7.68 -14.86 -0.95
N ARG A 87 -8.04 -14.47 0.26
CA ARG A 87 -7.12 -13.79 1.18
C ARG A 87 -6.54 -14.80 2.16
N ASN A 88 -5.25 -14.98 2.14
CA ASN A 88 -4.56 -15.77 3.15
C ASN A 88 -4.22 -14.86 4.34
N PRO A 89 -4.28 -15.38 5.59
CA PRO A 89 -3.78 -14.63 6.74
C PRO A 89 -2.27 -14.38 6.59
N PRO A 90 -1.74 -13.28 7.13
CA PRO A 90 -0.31 -13.05 7.16
C PRO A 90 0.37 -14.15 7.99
N PRO A 91 1.63 -14.48 7.72
CA PRO A 91 2.40 -15.40 8.54
C PRO A 91 2.60 -14.84 9.95
N PRO A 92 2.89 -15.71 10.93
CA PRO A 92 3.30 -15.26 12.27
C PRO A 92 4.50 -14.30 12.20
N PHE A 93 4.61 -13.41 13.17
CA PHE A 93 5.70 -12.45 13.22
C PHE A 93 7.05 -13.14 13.47
N THR A 94 8.06 -12.75 12.69
CA THR A 94 9.47 -12.86 13.08
C THR A 94 9.84 -11.64 13.93
N THR A 95 11.00 -11.66 14.58
CA THR A 95 11.49 -10.51 15.37
C THR A 95 11.53 -9.21 14.55
N SER A 96 12.01 -9.28 13.31
CA SER A 96 12.13 -8.11 12.45
C SER A 96 10.76 -7.58 12.01
N THR A 97 9.84 -8.44 11.63
CA THR A 97 8.49 -8.02 11.21
C THR A 97 7.67 -7.50 12.38
N LEU A 98 7.84 -8.08 13.59
CA LEU A 98 7.23 -7.55 14.81
C LEU A 98 7.70 -6.13 15.11
N GLN A 99 9.01 -5.86 15.03
CA GLN A 99 9.56 -4.53 15.25
C GLN A 99 9.05 -3.51 14.22
N GLN A 100 8.96 -3.89 12.94
CA GLN A 100 8.43 -3.04 11.88
C GLN A 100 6.95 -2.69 12.09
N GLU A 101 6.13 -3.69 12.42
CA GLU A 101 4.70 -3.46 12.65
C GLU A 101 4.45 -2.64 13.92
N ALA A 102 5.20 -2.91 14.99
CA ALA A 102 5.11 -2.13 16.22
C ALA A 102 5.55 -0.66 16.01
N ALA A 103 6.60 -0.43 15.22
CA ALA A 103 7.01 0.92 14.87
C ALA A 103 5.96 1.63 14.04
N ARG A 104 5.41 0.97 13.02
CA ARG A 104 4.44 1.55 12.10
C ARG A 104 3.06 1.82 12.73
N LYS A 105 2.56 0.89 13.56
CA LYS A 105 1.22 0.96 14.12
C LYS A 105 1.15 1.60 15.51
N LEU A 106 2.19 1.43 16.32
CA LEU A 106 2.21 1.85 17.73
C LEU A 106 3.27 2.91 18.03
N GLY A 107 4.13 3.25 17.06
CA GLY A 107 5.23 4.20 17.26
C GLY A 107 6.30 3.69 18.23
N PHE A 108 6.42 2.37 18.45
CA PHE A 108 7.40 1.80 19.36
C PHE A 108 8.77 1.69 18.67
N ASN A 109 9.82 2.02 19.41
CA ASN A 109 11.17 1.68 18.97
C ASN A 109 11.47 0.19 19.22
N ALA A 110 12.54 -0.31 18.60
CA ALA A 110 12.91 -1.73 18.68
C ALA A 110 13.11 -2.20 20.12
N GLN A 111 13.76 -1.40 20.98
CA GLN A 111 14.03 -1.76 22.37
C GLN A 111 12.73 -1.91 23.19
N ARG A 112 11.78 -0.98 23.03
CA ARG A 112 10.48 -1.08 23.70
C ARG A 112 9.69 -2.28 23.21
N THR A 113 9.68 -2.52 21.90
CA THR A 113 9.02 -3.68 21.29
C THR A 113 9.56 -4.98 21.88
N MET A 114 10.88 -5.16 21.90
CA MET A 114 11.51 -6.38 22.40
C MET A 114 11.26 -6.59 23.90
N ARG A 115 11.30 -5.53 24.70
CA ARG A 115 10.99 -5.63 26.13
C ARG A 115 9.56 -6.09 26.39
N LEU A 116 8.58 -5.50 25.68
CA LEU A 116 7.18 -5.89 25.84
C LEU A 116 6.93 -7.31 25.33
N ALA A 117 7.54 -7.67 24.22
CA ALA A 117 7.43 -9.02 23.69
C ALA A 117 8.03 -10.07 24.64
N GLN A 118 9.16 -9.76 25.28
CA GLN A 118 9.75 -10.63 26.30
C GLN A 118 8.80 -10.81 27.52
N GLN A 119 8.16 -9.73 27.98
CA GLN A 119 7.17 -9.81 29.05
C GLN A 119 5.97 -10.69 28.66
N LEU A 120 5.48 -10.56 27.43
CA LEU A 120 4.39 -11.39 26.93
C LEU A 120 4.77 -12.88 26.80
N TYR A 121 6.04 -13.17 26.52
CA TYR A 121 6.57 -14.52 26.45
C TYR A 121 6.76 -15.12 27.86
N GLU A 122 7.39 -14.38 28.78
CA GLU A 122 7.66 -14.84 30.16
C GLU A 122 6.39 -14.99 30.98
N GLY A 123 5.36 -14.23 30.65
CA GLY A 123 4.05 -14.26 31.27
C GLY A 123 3.68 -12.94 31.96
N ILE A 124 2.41 -12.67 31.92
CA ILE A 124 1.78 -11.57 32.65
C ILE A 124 0.70 -12.14 33.57
N ASP A 125 0.45 -11.45 34.69
CA ASP A 125 -0.62 -11.83 35.59
C ASP A 125 -1.99 -11.53 34.99
N ILE A 126 -2.77 -12.58 34.78
CA ILE A 126 -4.16 -12.50 34.30
C ILE A 126 -5.05 -13.17 35.33
N GLY A 127 -5.57 -12.36 36.25
CA GLY A 127 -6.51 -12.86 37.28
C GLY A 127 -5.89 -13.74 38.35
N GLY A 128 -4.59 -13.54 38.67
CA GLY A 128 -3.85 -14.25 39.71
C GLY A 128 -3.01 -15.43 39.21
N GLU A 129 -3.01 -15.69 37.89
CA GLU A 129 -2.15 -16.69 37.26
C GLU A 129 -1.22 -16.03 36.23
N THR A 130 0.07 -16.36 36.30
CA THR A 130 1.06 -15.87 35.33
C THR A 130 1.03 -16.75 34.09
N THR A 131 0.60 -16.16 32.96
CA THR A 131 0.44 -16.88 31.70
C THR A 131 1.22 -16.22 30.56
N GLY A 132 2.05 -17.00 29.83
CA GLY A 132 2.69 -16.57 28.60
C GLY A 132 1.68 -16.46 27.47
N LEU A 133 1.63 -15.31 26.79
CA LEU A 133 0.66 -15.03 25.75
C LEU A 133 1.17 -15.23 24.32
N ILE A 134 2.49 -15.33 24.16
CA ILE A 134 3.13 -15.55 22.85
C ILE A 134 4.19 -16.64 22.96
N THR A 135 4.51 -17.24 21.82
CA THR A 135 5.64 -18.16 21.73
C THR A 135 6.96 -17.40 21.68
N TYR A 136 8.07 -18.10 21.89
CA TYR A 136 9.41 -17.50 21.74
C TYR A 136 9.60 -16.89 20.37
N MET A 137 10.13 -15.66 20.34
CA MET A 137 10.40 -14.95 19.10
C MET A 137 11.69 -15.47 18.47
N ARG A 138 11.59 -15.91 17.22
CA ARG A 138 12.77 -16.27 16.43
C ARG A 138 13.36 -15.05 15.76
N THR A 139 14.65 -15.10 15.49
CA THR A 139 15.41 -14.06 14.79
C THR A 139 15.46 -14.27 13.27
N ASP A 140 15.06 -15.41 12.79
CA ASP A 140 15.11 -15.92 11.41
C ASP A 140 13.71 -16.28 10.86
#